data_4380bb788f459dc5ff066b3490f21cb5
#
_entry.id   4380bb788f459dc5ff066b3490f21cb5
#
_cell.length_a   1.000
_cell.length_b   1.000
_cell.length_c   1.000
_cell.angle_alpha   90.00
_cell.angle_beta   90.00
_cell.angle_gamma   90.00
#
_symmetry.space_group_name_H-M   'P 1'
#
loop_
_entity.id
_entity.type
_entity.pdbx_description
1 polymer ?
#
loop_
_entity_poly.entity_id
_entity_poly.type
_entity_poly.pdbx_seq_one_letter_code
_entity_poly.pdbx_strand_id
1 'polypeptide(L)'
;MAVPDVQLSRRHQNILERFLSACQADERVVASFLIGSNAKGKADEHSDLDLYLVTTDAAFDDFVATRESFARLLGEPLFMEDFGHPNILFLIFADGSEVEIYYTSESQSGGFFNAPYKVLMDKKHSSEKIALSESDVDQAQQTEKLRRLIHWFWHNLSHFITALERDQLWWARGQLEELRAGCVGLARLSNNFSDTEVEEEVYFKIEDAMPVDSLAPLRETFCPMEREAMLEAASVILNSYKELARPLAQAHEIAYPEKLEQIMVERLEKISEDR
;
A
#
# COMPACT_ATOMS: atom_id res chain seq x y z
N MET A 1 -29.49 11.92 -12.55
CA MET A 1 -29.39 10.80 -11.56
C MET A 1 -28.87 11.40 -10.26
N ALA A 2 -29.42 11.01 -9.11
CA ALA A 2 -28.87 11.48 -7.84
C ALA A 2 -27.50 10.81 -7.66
N VAL A 3 -26.49 11.62 -7.35
CA VAL A 3 -25.21 11.12 -6.84
C VAL A 3 -25.55 10.24 -5.63
N PRO A 4 -24.98 9.02 -5.49
CA PRO A 4 -25.18 8.22 -4.30
C PRO A 4 -24.90 9.06 -3.05
N ASP A 5 -25.62 8.80 -1.96
CA ASP A 5 -25.46 9.50 -0.67
C ASP A 5 -24.05 9.22 -0.13
N VAL A 6 -23.08 10.01 -0.59
CA VAL A 6 -21.67 9.96 -0.23
C VAL A 6 -21.30 11.32 0.32
N GLN A 7 -20.77 11.35 1.51
CA GLN A 7 -20.31 12.57 2.15
C GLN A 7 -18.95 12.98 1.54
N LEU A 8 -18.98 13.64 0.38
CA LEU A 8 -17.80 14.14 -0.31
C LEU A 8 -17.54 15.60 0.02
N SER A 9 -16.29 16.02 -0.04
CA SER A 9 -15.93 17.44 -0.08
C SER A 9 -16.56 18.12 -1.30
N ARG A 10 -16.85 19.42 -1.24
CA ARG A 10 -17.46 20.17 -2.37
C ARG A 10 -16.63 20.07 -3.66
N ARG A 11 -15.30 20.06 -3.53
CA ARG A 11 -14.37 19.92 -4.68
C ARG A 11 -14.53 18.54 -5.34
N HIS A 12 -14.58 17.48 -4.56
CA HIS A 12 -14.78 16.10 -5.06
C HIS A 12 -16.18 15.90 -5.66
N GLN A 13 -17.21 16.53 -5.10
CA GLN A 13 -18.56 16.51 -5.69
C GLN A 13 -18.56 17.05 -7.12
N ASN A 14 -17.92 18.20 -7.35
CA ASN A 14 -17.82 18.81 -8.68
C ASN A 14 -17.09 17.92 -9.68
N ILE A 15 -16.00 17.26 -9.26
CA ILE A 15 -15.25 16.33 -10.10
C ILE A 15 -16.08 15.09 -10.41
N LEU A 16 -16.75 14.53 -9.39
CA LEU A 16 -17.61 13.36 -9.55
C LEU A 16 -18.79 13.62 -10.49
N GLU A 17 -19.43 14.80 -10.42
CA GLU A 17 -20.51 15.18 -11.33
C GLU A 17 -20.03 15.25 -12.79
N ARG A 18 -18.85 15.82 -13.04
CA ARG A 18 -18.23 15.85 -14.37
C ARG A 18 -17.85 14.46 -14.85
N PHE A 19 -17.28 13.63 -13.98
CA PHE A 19 -16.95 12.24 -14.28
C PHE A 19 -18.21 11.47 -14.70
N LEU A 20 -19.29 11.56 -13.94
CA LEU A 20 -20.56 10.90 -14.26
C LEU A 20 -21.13 11.39 -15.61
N SER A 21 -21.07 12.70 -15.87
CA SER A 21 -21.52 13.27 -17.14
C SER A 21 -20.69 12.74 -18.32
N ALA A 22 -19.36 12.66 -18.15
CA ALA A 22 -18.46 12.11 -19.16
C ALA A 22 -18.73 10.61 -19.40
N CYS A 23 -18.88 9.83 -18.33
CA CYS A 23 -19.23 8.41 -18.43
C CYS A 23 -20.57 8.17 -19.14
N GLN A 24 -21.57 9.02 -18.88
CA GLN A 24 -22.89 8.91 -19.55
C GLN A 24 -22.80 9.21 -21.02
N ALA A 25 -22.02 10.21 -21.42
CA ALA A 25 -21.87 10.64 -22.80
C ALA A 25 -21.05 9.70 -23.67
N ASP A 26 -20.12 8.94 -23.08
CA ASP A 26 -19.26 8.01 -23.80
C ASP A 26 -19.90 6.61 -23.90
N GLU A 27 -20.25 6.21 -25.12
CA GLU A 27 -20.89 4.90 -25.38
C GLU A 27 -19.97 3.72 -25.10
N ARG A 28 -18.65 3.92 -25.06
CA ARG A 28 -17.66 2.90 -24.73
C ARG A 28 -17.74 2.50 -23.25
N VAL A 29 -18.17 3.44 -22.38
CA VAL A 29 -18.27 3.23 -20.93
C VAL A 29 -19.59 2.53 -20.60
N VAL A 30 -19.52 1.42 -19.91
CA VAL A 30 -20.69 0.60 -19.52
C VAL A 30 -21.04 0.70 -18.04
N ALA A 31 -20.04 0.90 -17.17
CA ALA A 31 -20.26 1.08 -15.75
C ALA A 31 -19.17 1.96 -15.12
N SER A 32 -19.47 2.57 -13.99
CA SER A 32 -18.50 3.28 -13.16
C SER A 32 -18.82 3.13 -11.67
N PHE A 33 -17.77 3.16 -10.86
CA PHE A 33 -17.85 2.94 -9.42
C PHE A 33 -16.98 3.93 -8.66
N LEU A 34 -17.39 4.21 -7.45
CA LEU A 34 -16.56 4.84 -6.42
C LEU A 34 -15.97 3.73 -5.56
N ILE A 35 -14.67 3.79 -5.32
CA ILE A 35 -13.93 2.84 -4.49
C ILE A 35 -13.18 3.57 -3.37
N GLY A 36 -12.22 2.93 -2.73
CA GLY A 36 -11.35 3.54 -1.73
C GLY A 36 -12.06 3.99 -0.46
N SER A 37 -11.51 5.01 0.19
CA SER A 37 -11.99 5.56 1.47
C SER A 37 -13.42 6.10 1.37
N ASN A 38 -13.77 6.71 0.25
CA ASN A 38 -15.08 7.28 -0.02
C ASN A 38 -16.18 6.22 -0.11
N ALA A 39 -15.90 5.06 -0.70
CA ALA A 39 -16.83 3.95 -0.77
C ALA A 39 -17.03 3.29 0.61
N LYS A 40 -15.96 3.20 1.40
CA LYS A 40 -15.95 2.63 2.77
C LYS A 40 -16.63 3.53 3.80
N GLY A 41 -16.95 4.79 3.47
CA GLY A 41 -17.48 5.78 4.42
C GLY A 41 -16.46 6.22 5.47
N LYS A 42 -15.17 6.12 5.16
CA LYS A 42 -14.04 6.50 6.01
C LYS A 42 -13.26 7.70 5.45
N ALA A 43 -13.78 8.32 4.38
CA ALA A 43 -13.14 9.49 3.78
C ALA A 43 -13.19 10.71 4.70
N ASP A 44 -12.13 11.51 4.66
CA ASP A 44 -11.99 12.79 5.33
C ASP A 44 -11.64 13.91 4.34
N GLU A 45 -11.26 15.09 4.83
CA GLU A 45 -10.87 16.23 3.99
C GLU A 45 -9.55 16.05 3.23
N HIS A 46 -8.74 15.05 3.60
CA HIS A 46 -7.45 14.72 3.00
C HIS A 46 -7.54 13.52 2.06
N SER A 47 -8.70 12.87 1.99
CA SER A 47 -8.90 11.71 1.13
C SER A 47 -8.89 12.12 -0.34
N ASP A 48 -8.28 11.30 -1.17
CA ASP A 48 -8.38 11.31 -2.62
C ASP A 48 -9.75 10.84 -3.13
N LEU A 49 -9.95 10.88 -4.43
CA LEU A 49 -11.16 10.40 -5.10
C LEU A 49 -10.80 9.23 -6.03
N ASP A 50 -11.08 8.02 -5.55
CA ASP A 50 -10.83 6.79 -6.29
C ASP A 50 -12.03 6.44 -7.17
N LEU A 51 -11.85 6.51 -8.49
CA LEU A 51 -12.87 6.25 -9.49
C LEU A 51 -12.52 5.00 -10.31
N TYR A 52 -13.51 4.20 -10.60
CA TYR A 52 -13.34 3.01 -11.40
C TYR A 52 -14.27 3.05 -12.61
N LEU A 53 -13.72 2.78 -13.78
CA LEU A 53 -14.44 2.86 -15.05
C LEU A 53 -14.31 1.54 -15.80
N VAL A 54 -15.46 1.03 -16.26
CA VAL A 54 -15.55 -0.20 -17.05
C VAL A 54 -16.00 0.14 -18.45
N THR A 55 -15.25 -0.31 -19.45
CA THR A 55 -15.62 -0.20 -20.87
C THR A 55 -16.10 -1.55 -21.41
N THR A 56 -16.68 -1.53 -22.63
CA THR A 56 -16.81 -2.78 -23.38
C THR A 56 -15.45 -3.35 -23.74
N ASP A 57 -15.34 -4.68 -23.87
CA ASP A 57 -14.09 -5.33 -24.26
C ASP A 57 -13.55 -4.81 -25.60
N ALA A 58 -14.44 -4.59 -26.56
CA ALA A 58 -14.06 -4.11 -27.89
C ALA A 58 -13.53 -2.68 -27.92
N ALA A 59 -13.84 -1.87 -26.91
CA ALA A 59 -13.46 -0.46 -26.85
C ALA A 59 -12.32 -0.18 -25.86
N PHE A 60 -11.85 -1.17 -25.12
CA PHE A 60 -10.91 -0.99 -24.02
C PHE A 60 -9.60 -0.34 -24.48
N ASP A 61 -8.94 -0.92 -25.48
CA ASP A 61 -7.65 -0.41 -25.98
C ASP A 61 -7.77 1.01 -26.54
N ASP A 62 -8.84 1.29 -27.31
CA ASP A 62 -9.11 2.63 -27.84
C ASP A 62 -9.41 3.63 -26.72
N PHE A 63 -10.09 3.20 -25.66
CA PHE A 63 -10.38 4.04 -24.51
C PHE A 63 -9.08 4.36 -23.74
N VAL A 64 -8.27 3.36 -23.44
CA VAL A 64 -6.98 3.54 -22.77
C VAL A 64 -6.07 4.46 -23.57
N ALA A 65 -6.03 4.35 -24.90
CA ALA A 65 -5.26 5.25 -25.76
C ALA A 65 -5.74 6.71 -25.71
N THR A 66 -7.00 6.95 -25.34
CA THR A 66 -7.61 8.30 -25.24
C THR A 66 -7.97 8.72 -23.83
N ARG A 67 -7.54 7.98 -22.80
CA ARG A 67 -7.90 8.18 -21.39
C ARG A 67 -7.56 9.57 -20.83
N GLU A 68 -6.46 10.16 -21.31
CA GLU A 68 -6.08 11.52 -20.92
C GLU A 68 -7.11 12.56 -21.40
N SER A 69 -7.59 12.40 -22.64
CA SER A 69 -8.64 13.28 -23.17
C SER A 69 -9.94 13.14 -22.38
N PHE A 70 -10.28 11.92 -21.96
CA PHE A 70 -11.41 11.68 -21.07
C PHE A 70 -11.19 12.33 -19.69
N ALA A 71 -10.01 12.17 -19.08
CA ALA A 71 -9.67 12.74 -17.77
C ALA A 71 -9.78 14.28 -17.77
N ARG A 72 -9.42 14.95 -18.87
CA ARG A 72 -9.58 16.41 -19.02
C ARG A 72 -11.03 16.89 -19.01
N LEU A 73 -11.99 16.01 -19.20
CA LEU A 73 -13.43 16.35 -19.04
C LEU A 73 -13.80 16.59 -17.58
N LEU A 74 -13.01 16.08 -16.63
CA LEU A 74 -13.20 16.30 -15.21
C LEU A 74 -12.75 17.70 -14.78
N GLY A 75 -11.89 18.33 -15.57
CA GLY A 75 -11.26 19.63 -15.35
C GLY A 75 -9.88 19.65 -15.99
N GLU A 76 -9.17 20.76 -15.89
CA GLU A 76 -7.77 20.83 -16.36
C GLU A 76 -6.83 20.45 -15.21
N PRO A 77 -6.25 19.25 -15.20
CA PRO A 77 -5.32 18.84 -14.16
C PRO A 77 -3.98 19.56 -14.35
N LEU A 78 -3.34 19.92 -13.24
CA LEU A 78 -1.97 20.41 -13.23
C LEU A 78 -0.94 19.29 -13.37
N PHE A 79 -1.32 18.10 -12.94
CA PHE A 79 -0.50 16.89 -13.04
C PHE A 79 -1.38 15.73 -13.53
N MET A 80 -0.84 14.92 -14.42
CA MET A 80 -1.48 13.73 -14.95
C MET A 80 -0.41 12.73 -15.35
N GLU A 81 -0.40 11.54 -14.75
CA GLU A 81 0.64 10.53 -14.94
C GLU A 81 0.09 9.12 -14.69
N ASP A 82 0.61 8.13 -15.38
CA ASP A 82 0.25 6.71 -15.20
C ASP A 82 1.35 5.88 -14.52
N PHE A 83 2.52 6.45 -14.33
CA PHE A 83 3.69 5.80 -13.72
C PHE A 83 4.03 4.41 -14.31
N GLY A 84 3.71 4.19 -15.58
CA GLY A 84 3.88 2.91 -16.27
C GLY A 84 2.77 1.89 -16.00
N HIS A 85 1.66 2.30 -15.39
CA HIS A 85 0.45 1.49 -15.17
C HIS A 85 -0.67 1.93 -16.11
N PRO A 86 -0.78 1.38 -17.33
CA PRO A 86 -1.69 1.90 -18.37
C PRO A 86 -3.17 1.89 -17.97
N ASN A 87 -3.53 1.09 -16.97
CA ASN A 87 -4.89 0.94 -16.47
C ASN A 87 -5.24 1.88 -15.30
N ILE A 88 -4.33 2.78 -14.93
CA ILE A 88 -4.52 3.76 -13.87
C ILE A 88 -4.08 5.12 -14.40
N LEU A 89 -4.74 6.18 -13.95
CA LEU A 89 -4.31 7.55 -14.22
C LEU A 89 -4.46 8.38 -12.94
N PHE A 90 -3.36 8.99 -12.52
CA PHE A 90 -3.28 9.86 -11.36
C PHE A 90 -3.40 11.31 -11.80
N LEU A 91 -4.24 12.07 -11.12
CA LEU A 91 -4.54 13.46 -11.45
C LEU A 91 -4.41 14.34 -10.20
N ILE A 92 -3.82 15.52 -10.36
CA ILE A 92 -3.85 16.56 -9.34
C ILE A 92 -4.38 17.84 -9.96
N PHE A 93 -5.39 18.45 -9.36
CA PHE A 93 -6.03 19.68 -9.81
C PHE A 93 -5.49 20.89 -9.04
N ALA A 94 -5.78 22.08 -9.54
CA ALA A 94 -5.29 23.35 -8.99
C ALA A 94 -5.77 23.64 -7.56
N ASP A 95 -6.87 23.05 -7.12
CA ASP A 95 -7.41 23.15 -5.78
C ASP A 95 -6.84 22.09 -4.82
N GLY A 96 -5.83 21.33 -5.26
CA GLY A 96 -5.21 20.23 -4.52
C GLY A 96 -6.07 18.96 -4.45
N SER A 97 -7.10 18.83 -5.27
CA SER A 97 -7.85 17.57 -5.37
C SER A 97 -6.99 16.53 -6.08
N GLU A 98 -6.86 15.37 -5.46
CA GLU A 98 -6.21 14.18 -6.03
C GLU A 98 -7.29 13.21 -6.48
N VAL A 99 -7.09 12.63 -7.67
CA VAL A 99 -8.03 11.68 -8.27
C VAL A 99 -7.27 10.54 -8.92
N GLU A 100 -7.67 9.34 -8.62
CA GLU A 100 -7.21 8.14 -9.30
C GLU A 100 -8.33 7.55 -10.14
N ILE A 101 -8.05 7.26 -11.40
CA ILE A 101 -9.03 6.63 -12.28
C ILE A 101 -8.47 5.29 -12.73
N TYR A 102 -9.15 4.23 -12.33
CA TYR A 102 -8.86 2.86 -12.73
C TYR A 102 -9.70 2.48 -13.94
N TYR A 103 -9.09 1.85 -14.93
CA TYR A 103 -9.71 1.44 -16.19
C TYR A 103 -9.69 -0.07 -16.33
N THR A 104 -10.84 -0.66 -16.73
CA THR A 104 -10.93 -2.08 -17.04
C THR A 104 -11.98 -2.34 -18.12
N SER A 105 -12.00 -3.56 -18.65
CA SER A 105 -13.06 -4.02 -19.54
C SER A 105 -14.09 -4.91 -18.84
N GLU A 106 -15.23 -5.16 -19.48
CA GLU A 106 -16.30 -6.00 -18.94
C GLU A 106 -15.79 -7.39 -18.53
N SER A 107 -14.95 -8.03 -19.36
CA SER A 107 -14.43 -9.38 -19.08
C SER A 107 -13.36 -9.41 -17.99
N GLN A 108 -12.64 -8.30 -17.78
CA GLN A 108 -11.56 -8.19 -16.79
C GLN A 108 -12.04 -7.65 -15.44
N SER A 109 -13.26 -7.11 -15.37
CA SER A 109 -13.80 -6.50 -14.15
C SER A 109 -14.11 -7.50 -13.01
N GLY A 110 -14.24 -8.77 -13.31
CA GLY A 110 -14.45 -9.82 -12.32
C GLY A 110 -13.20 -10.12 -11.51
N GLY A 111 -13.23 -9.82 -10.22
CA GLY A 111 -12.10 -10.07 -9.30
C GLY A 111 -11.26 -8.84 -8.94
N PHE A 112 -11.59 -7.67 -9.47
CA PHE A 112 -10.87 -6.42 -9.19
C PHE A 112 -11.24 -5.76 -7.85
N PHE A 113 -12.37 -6.12 -7.26
CA PHE A 113 -12.86 -5.48 -6.05
C PHE A 113 -12.64 -6.35 -4.82
N ASN A 114 -11.52 -6.11 -4.12
CA ASN A 114 -11.26 -6.68 -2.79
C ASN A 114 -11.81 -5.81 -1.64
N ALA A 115 -12.55 -4.75 -1.97
CA ALA A 115 -13.03 -3.76 -1.02
C ALA A 115 -14.43 -3.27 -1.39
N PRO A 116 -15.21 -2.71 -0.44
CA PRO A 116 -16.51 -2.11 -0.71
C PRO A 116 -16.43 -1.05 -1.82
N TYR A 117 -17.43 -1.06 -2.70
CA TYR A 117 -17.59 -0.07 -3.75
C TYR A 117 -19.02 0.51 -3.75
N LYS A 118 -19.21 1.66 -4.38
CA LYS A 118 -20.53 2.23 -4.65
C LYS A 118 -20.73 2.35 -6.16
N VAL A 119 -21.84 1.82 -6.66
CA VAL A 119 -22.19 1.94 -8.07
C VAL A 119 -22.55 3.40 -8.35
N LEU A 120 -21.85 4.05 -9.27
CA LEU A 120 -22.09 5.39 -9.72
C LEU A 120 -22.96 5.41 -10.97
N MET A 121 -22.67 4.52 -11.92
CA MET A 121 -23.41 4.33 -13.16
C MET A 121 -23.29 2.87 -13.61
N ASP A 122 -24.38 2.32 -14.14
CA ASP A 122 -24.41 0.97 -14.72
C ASP A 122 -25.40 0.93 -15.89
N LYS A 123 -24.89 0.96 -17.12
CA LYS A 123 -25.71 0.95 -18.35
C LYS A 123 -26.15 -0.46 -18.77
N LYS A 124 -25.46 -1.50 -18.30
CA LYS A 124 -25.65 -2.88 -18.77
C LYS A 124 -25.80 -3.91 -17.65
N HIS A 125 -26.12 -3.47 -16.43
CA HIS A 125 -26.16 -4.34 -15.26
C HIS A 125 -24.84 -5.12 -15.02
N SER A 126 -23.71 -4.47 -15.38
CA SER A 126 -22.38 -5.04 -15.21
C SER A 126 -22.02 -5.24 -13.74
N SER A 127 -22.59 -4.42 -12.84
CA SER A 127 -22.38 -4.54 -11.38
C SER A 127 -22.88 -5.86 -10.82
N GLU A 128 -23.88 -6.51 -11.43
CA GLU A 128 -24.38 -7.82 -11.01
C GLU A 128 -23.37 -8.94 -11.26
N LYS A 129 -22.42 -8.73 -12.17
CA LYS A 129 -21.35 -9.68 -12.52
C LYS A 129 -20.08 -9.45 -11.72
N ILE A 130 -19.95 -8.27 -11.14
CA ILE A 130 -18.84 -7.92 -10.25
C ILE A 130 -19.18 -8.51 -8.90
N ALA A 131 -18.83 -9.77 -8.69
CA ALA A 131 -18.83 -10.31 -7.35
C ALA A 131 -17.78 -9.51 -6.55
N LEU A 132 -18.22 -8.88 -5.44
CA LEU A 132 -17.30 -8.64 -4.35
C LEU A 132 -16.70 -10.01 -4.05
N SER A 133 -15.47 -10.25 -4.47
CA SER A 133 -14.72 -11.23 -3.76
C SER A 133 -14.51 -10.58 -2.38
N GLU A 134 -15.31 -10.97 -1.37
CA GLU A 134 -14.72 -11.14 -0.07
C GLU A 134 -13.59 -12.13 -0.36
N SER A 135 -12.44 -11.60 -0.78
CA SER A 135 -11.26 -12.42 -0.91
C SER A 135 -10.98 -12.84 0.52
N ASP A 136 -11.39 -14.04 0.86
CA ASP A 136 -10.78 -14.72 1.97
C ASP A 136 -9.30 -14.48 1.78
N VAL A 137 -8.71 -13.73 2.70
CA VAL A 137 -7.28 -13.42 2.65
C VAL A 137 -6.60 -14.77 2.44
N ASP A 138 -5.90 -14.92 1.32
CA ASP A 138 -5.23 -16.19 1.02
C ASP A 138 -4.20 -16.45 2.12
N GLN A 139 -4.55 -17.35 3.03
CA GLN A 139 -3.72 -17.70 4.18
C GLN A 139 -2.33 -18.20 3.73
N ALA A 140 -2.25 -18.86 2.59
CA ALA A 140 -0.98 -19.33 2.05
C ALA A 140 -0.13 -18.14 1.57
N GLN A 141 -0.76 -17.15 0.92
CA GLN A 141 -0.09 -15.93 0.51
C GLN A 141 0.39 -15.11 1.71
N GLN A 142 -0.42 -14.96 2.76
CA GLN A 142 -0.03 -14.26 3.99
C GLN A 142 1.10 -14.98 4.73
N THR A 143 1.07 -16.31 4.78
CA THR A 143 2.16 -17.10 5.36
C THR A 143 3.46 -16.90 4.57
N GLU A 144 3.40 -16.82 3.24
CA GLU A 144 4.56 -16.53 2.40
C GLU A 144 5.09 -15.09 2.62
N LYS A 145 4.21 -14.11 2.80
CA LYS A 145 4.60 -12.74 3.18
C LYS A 145 5.35 -12.73 4.52
N LEU A 146 4.78 -13.39 5.53
CA LEU A 146 5.42 -13.53 6.83
C LEU A 146 6.79 -14.20 6.71
N ARG A 147 6.89 -15.30 5.94
CA ARG A 147 8.17 -15.98 5.71
C ARG A 147 9.20 -15.05 5.09
N ARG A 148 8.80 -14.24 4.09
CA ARG A 148 9.68 -13.25 3.46
C ARG A 148 10.15 -12.19 4.45
N LEU A 149 9.27 -11.61 5.27
CA LEU A 149 9.64 -10.63 6.29
C LEU A 149 10.66 -11.20 7.26
N ILE A 150 10.45 -12.43 7.76
CA ILE A 150 11.38 -13.11 8.67
C ILE A 150 12.76 -13.29 8.02
N HIS A 151 12.84 -13.75 6.79
CA HIS A 151 14.12 -14.02 6.15
C HIS A 151 14.80 -12.76 5.61
N TRP A 152 14.04 -11.81 5.09
CA TRP A 152 14.58 -10.56 4.53
C TRP A 152 15.25 -9.68 5.57
N PHE A 153 14.77 -9.74 6.82
CA PHE A 153 15.41 -9.05 7.94
C PHE A 153 16.89 -9.39 8.06
N TRP A 154 17.24 -10.67 8.00
CA TRP A 154 18.64 -11.10 8.14
C TRP A 154 19.52 -10.70 6.96
N HIS A 155 18.95 -10.67 5.77
CA HIS A 155 19.62 -10.14 4.59
C HIS A 155 19.96 -8.65 4.78
N ASN A 156 19.01 -7.85 5.19
CA ASN A 156 19.19 -6.42 5.43
C ASN A 156 20.16 -6.15 6.61
N LEU A 157 20.09 -6.94 7.67
CA LEU A 157 21.05 -6.84 8.78
C LEU A 157 22.49 -7.13 8.34
N SER A 158 22.69 -8.15 7.49
CA SER A 158 24.00 -8.43 6.89
C SER A 158 24.54 -7.27 6.08
N HIS A 159 23.68 -6.63 5.29
CA HIS A 159 24.04 -5.45 4.51
C HIS A 159 24.30 -4.22 5.38
N PHE A 160 23.52 -4.02 6.44
CA PHE A 160 23.75 -2.97 7.42
C PHE A 160 25.14 -3.07 8.05
N ILE A 161 25.50 -4.26 8.54
CA ILE A 161 26.82 -4.54 9.12
C ILE A 161 27.92 -4.25 8.09
N THR A 162 27.79 -4.78 6.87
CA THR A 162 28.75 -4.59 5.80
C THR A 162 28.90 -3.10 5.41
N ALA A 163 27.81 -2.35 5.40
CA ALA A 163 27.83 -0.92 5.12
C ALA A 163 28.61 -0.13 6.18
N LEU A 164 28.42 -0.49 7.47
CA LEU A 164 29.19 0.12 8.55
C LEU A 164 30.67 -0.28 8.52
N GLU A 165 31.01 -1.54 8.23
CA GLU A 165 32.39 -1.99 8.06
C GLU A 165 33.14 -1.22 6.95
N ARG A 166 32.40 -0.72 5.94
CA ARG A 166 32.92 0.07 4.80
C ARG A 166 32.82 1.58 4.99
N ASP A 167 32.34 2.05 6.13
CA ASP A 167 32.06 3.46 6.41
C ASP A 167 31.07 4.09 5.41
N GLN A 168 30.13 3.30 4.89
CA GLN A 168 29.10 3.70 3.92
C GLN A 168 27.81 4.08 4.66
N LEU A 169 27.82 5.19 5.40
CA LEU A 169 26.73 5.58 6.30
C LEU A 169 25.39 5.79 5.60
N TRP A 170 25.37 6.29 4.38
CA TRP A 170 24.14 6.42 3.58
C TRP A 170 23.49 5.05 3.30
N TRP A 171 24.29 4.05 2.93
CA TRP A 171 23.80 2.71 2.70
C TRP A 171 23.35 2.05 4.02
N ALA A 172 24.14 2.20 5.09
CA ALA A 172 23.75 1.74 6.41
C ALA A 172 22.42 2.34 6.87
N ARG A 173 22.21 3.65 6.65
CA ARG A 173 20.94 4.32 6.97
C ARG A 173 19.76 3.72 6.20
N GLY A 174 19.93 3.44 4.90
CA GLY A 174 18.92 2.77 4.09
C GLY A 174 18.59 1.39 4.62
N GLN A 175 19.62 0.58 4.96
CA GLN A 175 19.40 -0.75 5.52
C GLN A 175 18.75 -0.72 6.91
N LEU A 176 19.07 0.27 7.74
CA LEU A 176 18.43 0.46 9.04
C LEU A 176 16.92 0.74 8.91
N GLU A 177 16.53 1.49 7.86
CA GLU A 177 15.12 1.74 7.55
C GLU A 177 14.41 0.46 7.12
N GLU A 178 15.03 -0.35 6.24
CA GLU A 178 14.49 -1.65 5.84
C GLU A 178 14.29 -2.61 7.04
N LEU A 179 15.24 -2.61 8.00
CA LEU A 179 15.11 -3.40 9.23
C LEU A 179 13.91 -2.93 10.07
N ARG A 180 13.75 -1.61 10.22
CA ARG A 180 12.61 -1.02 10.95
C ARG A 180 11.29 -1.34 10.26
N ALA A 181 11.20 -1.14 8.94
CA ALA A 181 10.04 -1.48 8.14
C ALA A 181 9.65 -2.96 8.28
N GLY A 182 10.63 -3.86 8.27
CA GLY A 182 10.42 -5.29 8.53
C GLY A 182 9.78 -5.56 9.90
N CYS A 183 10.23 -4.88 10.96
CA CYS A 183 9.62 -5.00 12.29
C CYS A 183 8.20 -4.44 12.33
N VAL A 184 7.93 -3.31 11.67
CA VAL A 184 6.58 -2.75 11.57
C VAL A 184 5.65 -3.73 10.85
N GLY A 185 6.10 -4.34 9.73
CA GLY A 185 5.35 -5.36 9.03
C GLY A 185 5.02 -6.58 9.89
N LEU A 186 5.99 -7.07 10.68
CA LEU A 186 5.76 -8.16 11.63
C LEU A 186 4.76 -7.76 12.73
N ALA A 187 4.85 -6.53 13.24
CA ALA A 187 3.91 -6.03 14.24
C ALA A 187 2.48 -5.93 13.68
N ARG A 188 2.31 -5.44 12.43
CA ARG A 188 1.02 -5.43 11.73
C ARG A 188 0.43 -6.84 11.63
N LEU A 189 1.21 -7.81 11.13
CA LEU A 189 0.76 -9.21 11.03
C LEU A 189 0.49 -9.86 12.38
N SER A 190 1.21 -9.47 13.43
CA SER A 190 0.94 -9.93 14.80
C SER A 190 -0.39 -9.38 15.33
N ASN A 191 -0.75 -8.15 14.98
CA ASN A 191 -1.99 -7.52 15.39
C ASN A 191 -3.19 -7.98 14.55
N ASN A 192 -2.99 -8.09 13.23
CA ASN A 192 -3.98 -8.58 12.27
C ASN A 192 -3.29 -9.35 11.15
N PHE A 193 -3.35 -10.69 11.17
CA PHE A 193 -2.71 -11.52 10.16
C PHE A 193 -3.26 -11.32 8.74
N SER A 194 -4.46 -10.77 8.62
CA SER A 194 -5.11 -10.44 7.35
C SER A 194 -4.76 -9.03 6.82
N ASP A 195 -3.82 -8.31 7.46
CA ASP A 195 -3.40 -6.98 7.01
C ASP A 195 -2.69 -7.08 5.65
N THR A 196 -3.23 -6.41 4.64
CA THR A 196 -2.72 -6.41 3.27
C THR A 196 -1.73 -5.28 2.98
N GLU A 197 -1.68 -4.24 3.82
CA GLU A 197 -0.79 -3.07 3.65
C GLU A 197 0.69 -3.37 3.94
N VAL A 198 1.00 -4.56 4.40
CA VAL A 198 2.35 -4.95 4.85
C VAL A 198 3.40 -4.92 3.73
N GLU A 199 3.01 -5.11 2.47
CA GLU A 199 3.95 -5.19 1.34
C GLU A 199 4.11 -3.87 0.58
N GLU A 200 3.06 -3.07 0.50
CA GLU A 200 3.05 -1.90 -0.38
C GLU A 200 3.47 -0.63 0.38
N GLU A 201 2.84 -0.37 1.51
CA GLU A 201 3.09 0.83 2.32
C GLU A 201 3.02 0.50 3.81
N VAL A 202 4.04 -0.16 4.33
CA VAL A 202 4.05 -0.69 5.70
C VAL A 202 3.73 0.36 6.78
N TYR A 203 4.02 1.63 6.51
CA TYR A 203 3.71 2.75 7.42
C TYR A 203 2.34 3.39 7.18
N PHE A 204 1.64 3.00 6.11
CA PHE A 204 0.35 3.59 5.76
C PHE A 204 -0.68 3.36 6.87
N LYS A 205 -1.25 4.46 7.37
CA LYS A 205 -2.25 4.46 8.45
C LYS A 205 -1.86 3.60 9.65
N ILE A 206 -0.57 3.58 9.98
CA ILE A 206 -0.05 2.75 11.06
C ILE A 206 -0.66 3.13 12.41
N GLU A 207 -0.95 4.40 12.62
CA GLU A 207 -1.58 4.93 13.83
C GLU A 207 -3.01 4.41 14.03
N ASP A 208 -3.71 4.09 12.93
CA ASP A 208 -5.06 3.50 12.96
C ASP A 208 -5.00 1.96 13.07
N ALA A 209 -3.96 1.35 12.51
CA ALA A 209 -3.80 -0.09 12.43
C ALA A 209 -3.25 -0.72 13.71
N MET A 210 -2.55 0.06 14.54
CA MET A 210 -1.80 -0.44 15.69
C MET A 210 -2.14 0.31 16.98
N PRO A 211 -2.10 -0.36 18.15
CA PRO A 211 -2.14 0.34 19.43
C PRO A 211 -0.99 1.35 19.55
N VAL A 212 -1.29 2.54 20.09
CA VAL A 212 -0.36 3.70 20.13
C VAL A 212 1.04 3.36 20.69
N ASP A 213 1.11 2.49 21.70
CA ASP A 213 2.36 2.17 22.39
C ASP A 213 3.06 0.92 21.82
N SER A 214 2.44 0.18 20.91
CA SER A 214 3.01 -1.09 20.41
C SER A 214 4.30 -0.92 19.60
N LEU A 215 4.50 0.26 19.01
CA LEU A 215 5.68 0.60 18.21
C LEU A 215 6.63 1.57 18.92
N ALA A 216 6.40 1.85 20.22
CA ALA A 216 7.24 2.77 20.98
C ALA A 216 8.75 2.45 20.89
N PRO A 217 9.22 1.19 21.04
CA PRO A 217 10.65 0.88 20.90
C PRO A 217 11.19 1.21 19.51
N LEU A 218 10.39 0.97 18.44
CA LEU A 218 10.80 1.27 17.07
C LEU A 218 10.84 2.78 16.79
N ARG A 219 9.98 3.56 17.42
CA ARG A 219 9.99 5.03 17.32
C ARG A 219 11.31 5.62 17.82
N GLU A 220 11.87 5.07 18.89
CA GLU A 220 13.14 5.54 19.47
C GLU A 220 14.36 5.20 18.60
N THR A 221 14.20 4.36 17.57
CA THR A 221 15.28 4.00 16.66
C THR A 221 15.53 5.01 15.52
N PHE A 222 14.73 6.09 15.44
CA PHE A 222 15.02 7.21 14.55
C PHE A 222 16.20 8.03 15.11
N CYS A 223 17.38 7.77 14.59
CA CYS A 223 18.64 8.28 15.11
C CYS A 223 19.37 9.18 14.11
N PRO A 224 20.35 10.00 14.55
CA PRO A 224 21.29 10.68 13.66
C PRO A 224 22.03 9.71 12.76
N MET A 225 22.54 10.21 11.61
CA MET A 225 23.36 9.43 10.68
C MET A 225 24.81 9.34 11.16
N GLU A 226 24.97 8.76 12.33
CA GLU A 226 26.24 8.54 13.03
C GLU A 226 26.38 7.04 13.35
N ARG A 227 27.59 6.50 13.23
CA ARG A 227 27.85 5.06 13.34
C ARG A 227 27.31 4.49 14.65
N GLU A 228 27.66 5.10 15.77
CA GLU A 228 27.27 4.66 17.12
C GLU A 228 25.75 4.69 17.31
N ALA A 229 25.11 5.80 16.93
CA ALA A 229 23.66 5.96 17.03
C ALA A 229 22.91 4.92 16.18
N MET A 230 23.42 4.61 14.99
CA MET A 230 22.82 3.58 14.12
C MET A 230 23.04 2.16 14.67
N LEU A 231 24.17 1.86 15.33
CA LEU A 231 24.40 0.58 16.00
C LEU A 231 23.47 0.37 17.19
N GLU A 232 23.27 1.41 18.00
CA GLU A 232 22.30 1.38 19.12
C GLU A 232 20.87 1.14 18.59
N ALA A 233 20.47 1.88 17.56
CA ALA A 233 19.17 1.71 16.91
C ALA A 233 18.99 0.30 16.33
N ALA A 234 20.01 -0.24 15.66
CA ALA A 234 19.97 -1.61 15.12
C ALA A 234 19.81 -2.66 16.21
N SER A 235 20.43 -2.46 17.37
CA SER A 235 20.30 -3.37 18.52
C SER A 235 18.87 -3.38 19.07
N VAL A 236 18.22 -2.22 19.17
CA VAL A 236 16.81 -2.10 19.58
C VAL A 236 15.89 -2.76 18.55
N ILE A 237 16.12 -2.50 17.25
CA ILE A 237 15.33 -3.12 16.16
C ILE A 237 15.48 -4.64 16.19
N LEU A 238 16.69 -5.17 16.36
CA LEU A 238 16.96 -6.61 16.46
C LEU A 238 16.22 -7.26 17.64
N ASN A 239 16.16 -6.60 18.79
CA ASN A 239 15.39 -7.11 19.92
C ASN A 239 13.89 -7.12 19.63
N SER A 240 13.34 -6.03 19.09
CA SER A 240 11.95 -5.97 18.67
C SER A 240 11.62 -7.04 17.61
N TYR A 241 12.52 -7.25 16.65
CA TYR A 241 12.37 -8.32 15.66
C TYR A 241 12.25 -9.71 16.31
N LYS A 242 13.14 -10.05 17.27
CA LYS A 242 13.12 -11.36 17.93
C LYS A 242 11.80 -11.59 18.69
N GLU A 243 11.30 -10.55 19.35
CA GLU A 243 10.03 -10.60 20.09
C GLU A 243 8.82 -10.82 19.18
N LEU A 244 8.85 -10.28 17.96
CA LEU A 244 7.77 -10.40 17.00
C LEU A 244 7.89 -11.66 16.12
N ALA A 245 9.08 -11.90 15.55
CA ALA A 245 9.27 -12.93 14.53
C ALA A 245 9.19 -14.36 15.08
N ARG A 246 9.72 -14.62 16.26
CA ARG A 246 9.76 -15.98 16.82
C ARG A 246 8.36 -16.55 17.12
N PRO A 247 7.46 -15.82 17.83
CA PRO A 247 6.10 -16.29 18.07
C PRO A 247 5.31 -16.47 16.76
N LEU A 248 5.47 -15.53 15.81
CA LEU A 248 4.81 -15.63 14.50
C LEU A 248 5.31 -16.84 13.70
N ALA A 249 6.62 -17.07 13.66
CA ALA A 249 7.19 -18.23 12.99
C ALA A 249 6.65 -19.54 13.58
N GLN A 250 6.58 -19.62 14.90
CA GLN A 250 6.02 -20.80 15.59
C GLN A 250 4.52 -20.99 15.28
N ALA A 251 3.73 -19.92 15.34
CA ALA A 251 2.28 -19.97 15.11
C ALA A 251 1.90 -20.37 13.68
N HIS A 252 2.77 -20.05 12.70
CA HIS A 252 2.55 -20.32 11.29
C HIS A 252 3.48 -21.41 10.70
N GLU A 253 4.11 -22.22 11.56
CA GLU A 253 4.96 -23.35 11.17
C GLU A 253 6.11 -22.98 10.23
N ILE A 254 6.64 -21.74 10.35
CA ILE A 254 7.78 -21.27 9.57
C ILE A 254 9.07 -21.63 10.30
N ALA A 255 10.02 -22.21 9.58
CA ALA A 255 11.35 -22.51 10.13
C ALA A 255 12.10 -21.21 10.46
N TYR A 256 12.34 -20.96 11.73
CA TYR A 256 13.10 -19.79 12.19
C TYR A 256 14.60 -20.05 12.06
N PRO A 257 15.41 -19.13 11.51
CA PRO A 257 16.83 -19.36 11.23
C PRO A 257 17.74 -19.09 12.45
N GLU A 258 17.62 -19.85 13.54
CA GLU A 258 18.31 -19.65 14.80
C GLU A 258 19.84 -19.56 14.67
N LYS A 259 20.42 -20.44 13.84
CA LYS A 259 21.88 -20.44 13.62
C LYS A 259 22.34 -19.16 12.91
N LEU A 260 21.54 -18.64 11.97
CA LEU A 260 21.83 -17.38 11.28
C LEU A 260 21.71 -16.22 12.26
N GLU A 261 20.68 -16.20 13.09
CA GLU A 261 20.53 -15.21 14.16
C GLU A 261 21.80 -15.14 15.02
N GLN A 262 22.27 -16.29 15.53
CA GLN A 262 23.45 -16.32 16.37
C GLN A 262 24.67 -15.67 15.66
N ILE A 263 24.95 -16.06 14.42
CA ILE A 263 26.06 -15.50 13.63
C ILE A 263 25.91 -13.98 13.43
N MET A 264 24.70 -13.50 13.15
CA MET A 264 24.47 -12.08 12.88
C MET A 264 24.54 -11.24 14.16
N VAL A 265 24.10 -11.77 15.29
CA VAL A 265 24.26 -11.12 16.60
C VAL A 265 25.76 -10.98 16.93
N GLU A 266 26.54 -12.06 16.83
CA GLU A 266 27.99 -12.04 17.06
C GLU A 266 28.71 -11.02 16.16
N ARG A 267 28.32 -10.93 14.88
CA ARG A 267 28.86 -9.92 13.95
C ARG A 267 28.51 -8.49 14.35
N LEU A 268 27.27 -8.24 14.77
CA LEU A 268 26.82 -6.90 15.18
C LEU A 268 27.55 -6.46 16.47
N GLU A 269 27.69 -7.36 17.43
CA GLU A 269 28.43 -7.11 18.67
C GLU A 269 29.91 -6.78 18.39
N LYS A 270 30.56 -7.55 17.52
CA LYS A 270 31.95 -7.32 17.13
C LYS A 270 32.19 -5.93 16.57
N ILE A 271 31.35 -5.46 15.63
CA ILE A 271 31.53 -4.11 15.05
C ILE A 271 31.17 -2.98 16.03
N SER A 272 30.47 -3.29 17.11
CA SER A 272 30.22 -2.35 18.23
C SER A 272 31.42 -2.22 19.17
N GLU A 273 32.28 -3.26 19.25
CA GLU A 273 33.48 -3.29 20.08
C GLU A 273 34.72 -2.70 19.37
N ASP A 274 34.79 -2.80 18.03
CA ASP A 274 35.86 -2.27 17.18
C ASP A 274 35.72 -0.72 17.03
N ARG A 275 35.97 0.00 18.16
CA ARG A 275 35.93 1.46 18.28
C ARG A 275 37.25 2.12 17.92
#